data_e9064a741d54c38dd66044ecda827560
#
_entry.id   e9064a741d54c38dd66044ecda827560
#
_cell.length_a   1.000
_cell.length_b   1.000
_cell.length_c   1.000
_cell.angle_alpha   90.00
_cell.angle_beta   90.00
_cell.angle_gamma   90.00
#
_symmetry.space_group_name_H-M   'P 1'
#
loop_
_entity.id
_entity.type
_entity.pdbx_description
1 polymer ?
#
loop_
_entity_poly.entity_id
_entity_poly.type
_entity_poly.pdbx_seq_one_letter_code
_entity_poly.pdbx_strand_id
1 'polypeptide(L)'
;AGQYLLTVIPESRGASVSVNGKPAENGMAVIEGGSYERTVTITVKAPNGASERTYTIRLVPQPSSGGSGSASCTLTFETNGGGSIAALRRSAGTTVDLTAFTPARSGYVFTGWYADRALTEKVTSVTLRSSRTVYAGWQAAETAAFADVPAGSYFEQAVRWAVENGVTTGMTDTLFVPNAGCTRAQAVTFLWRAAGSPEPKSVLLPFADVPAGSYYAKAVAWAVENGITKGVSGTLFAPNATCTRAQIVTFLWRAQQSPASGGANPFVDVRADAYYYDAVLWAAKEGVTSGTGSVTFSPDVTCTRGQIVTLIYRSRKSI
;
A
#
# COMPACT_ATOMS: atom_id res chain seq x y z
N ALA A 1 35.74 -16.91 -24.74
CA ALA A 1 35.22 -15.54 -24.61
C ALA A 1 33.73 -15.65 -24.31
N GLY A 2 33.29 -15.09 -23.19
CA GLY A 2 31.86 -15.06 -22.82
C GLY A 2 31.15 -13.85 -23.46
N GLN A 3 29.84 -13.99 -23.68
CA GLN A 3 29.00 -12.86 -24.05
C GLN A 3 28.26 -12.38 -22.80
N TYR A 4 28.10 -11.07 -22.68
CA TYR A 4 27.34 -10.44 -21.60
C TYR A 4 26.14 -9.71 -22.20
N LEU A 5 24.97 -9.89 -21.62
CA LEU A 5 23.81 -9.09 -21.95
C LEU A 5 23.78 -7.86 -21.05
N LEU A 6 23.89 -6.67 -21.64
CA LEU A 6 23.73 -5.40 -20.94
C LEU A 6 22.29 -4.92 -21.14
N THR A 7 21.58 -4.65 -20.05
CA THR A 7 20.25 -4.03 -20.08
C THR A 7 20.34 -2.65 -19.46
N VAL A 8 19.92 -1.63 -20.20
CA VAL A 8 19.86 -0.25 -19.77
C VAL A 8 18.40 0.20 -19.72
N ILE A 9 17.93 0.61 -18.55
CA ILE A 9 16.55 1.10 -18.34
C ILE A 9 16.62 2.61 -18.15
N PRO A 10 16.25 3.42 -19.16
CA PRO A 10 16.22 4.87 -19.03
C PRO A 10 15.02 5.31 -18.17
N GLU A 11 15.19 6.34 -17.35
CA GLU A 11 14.12 6.93 -16.53
C GLU A 11 12.99 7.53 -17.37
N SER A 12 13.32 8.10 -18.55
CA SER A 12 12.35 8.71 -19.44
C SER A 12 11.84 7.72 -20.48
N ARG A 13 10.54 7.53 -20.53
CA ARG A 13 9.87 6.71 -21.56
C ARG A 13 10.10 7.31 -22.95
N GLY A 14 10.66 6.51 -23.88
CA GLY A 14 10.99 6.97 -25.24
C GLY A 14 12.40 7.54 -25.40
N ALA A 15 13.25 7.52 -24.37
CA ALA A 15 14.67 7.81 -24.53
C ALA A 15 15.35 6.74 -25.38
N SER A 16 16.26 7.16 -26.26
CA SER A 16 17.08 6.24 -27.05
C SER A 16 18.36 5.88 -26.30
N VAL A 17 18.75 4.60 -26.39
CA VAL A 17 19.97 4.08 -25.78
C VAL A 17 20.88 3.57 -26.89
N SER A 18 22.17 3.91 -26.81
CA SER A 18 23.21 3.30 -27.65
C SER A 18 24.35 2.77 -26.77
N VAL A 19 24.94 1.67 -27.20
CA VAL A 19 26.09 1.04 -26.56
C VAL A 19 27.23 0.94 -27.55
N ASN A 20 28.38 1.54 -27.21
CA ASN A 20 29.51 1.70 -28.11
C ASN A 20 29.12 2.29 -29.49
N GLY A 21 28.21 3.28 -29.47
CA GLY A 21 27.72 3.94 -30.66
C GLY A 21 26.68 3.18 -31.49
N LYS A 22 26.30 1.95 -31.09
CA LYS A 22 25.25 1.17 -31.76
C LYS A 22 23.95 1.25 -30.98
N PRO A 23 22.79 1.45 -31.64
CA PRO A 23 21.50 1.43 -30.98
C PRO A 23 21.27 0.15 -30.20
N ALA A 24 20.75 0.26 -28.97
CA ALA A 24 20.34 -0.87 -28.15
C ALA A 24 18.83 -1.11 -28.34
N GLU A 25 18.44 -2.25 -28.87
CA GLU A 25 17.04 -2.61 -29.07
C GLU A 25 16.39 -2.91 -27.71
N ASN A 26 15.31 -2.19 -27.40
CA ASN A 26 14.64 -2.28 -26.08
C ASN A 26 15.59 -2.06 -24.89
N GLY A 27 16.64 -1.23 -25.07
CA GLY A 27 17.64 -0.99 -24.04
C GLY A 27 18.63 -2.15 -23.83
N MET A 28 18.62 -3.19 -24.69
CA MET A 28 19.49 -4.35 -24.57
C MET A 28 20.61 -4.33 -25.61
N ALA A 29 21.82 -4.69 -25.19
CA ALA A 29 22.97 -4.87 -26.06
C ALA A 29 23.79 -6.09 -25.62
N VAL A 30 24.28 -6.86 -26.60
CA VAL A 30 25.22 -7.94 -26.33
C VAL A 30 26.63 -7.38 -26.39
N ILE A 31 27.40 -7.59 -25.33
CA ILE A 31 28.79 -7.19 -25.23
C ILE A 31 29.64 -8.45 -25.23
N GLU A 32 30.57 -8.54 -26.15
CA GLU A 32 31.51 -9.65 -26.17
C GLU A 32 32.59 -9.48 -25.08
N GLY A 33 32.78 -10.51 -24.27
CA GLY A 33 33.87 -10.58 -23.33
C GLY A 33 35.21 -10.73 -24.09
N GLY A 34 36.29 -10.31 -23.48
CA GLY A 34 37.63 -10.41 -24.05
C GLY A 34 38.70 -10.69 -22.98
N SER A 35 39.88 -11.07 -23.44
CA SER A 35 41.05 -11.27 -22.57
C SER A 35 41.78 -9.99 -22.17
N TYR A 36 41.29 -8.83 -22.64
CA TYR A 36 41.87 -7.52 -22.35
C TYR A 36 40.83 -6.62 -21.71
N GLU A 37 41.30 -5.65 -20.92
CA GLU A 37 40.46 -4.58 -20.38
C GLU A 37 39.78 -3.80 -21.50
N ARG A 38 38.49 -3.56 -21.35
CA ARG A 38 37.68 -2.81 -22.33
C ARG A 38 36.80 -1.80 -21.63
N THR A 39 36.56 -0.72 -22.33
CA THR A 39 35.61 0.30 -21.93
C THR A 39 34.34 0.15 -22.79
N VAL A 40 33.18 0.08 -22.14
CA VAL A 40 31.88 0.11 -22.80
C VAL A 40 31.24 1.45 -22.51
N THR A 41 30.92 2.17 -23.56
CA THR A 41 30.28 3.48 -23.49
C THR A 41 28.77 3.32 -23.73
N ILE A 42 27.96 3.81 -22.79
CA ILE A 42 26.51 3.82 -22.89
C ILE A 42 26.08 5.27 -23.02
N THR A 43 25.33 5.58 -24.08
CA THR A 43 24.80 6.91 -24.29
C THR A 43 23.26 6.83 -24.23
N VAL A 44 22.67 7.66 -23.38
CA VAL A 44 21.22 7.78 -23.23
C VAL A 44 20.82 9.19 -23.67
N LYS A 45 19.95 9.27 -24.68
CA LYS A 45 19.47 10.52 -25.25
C LYS A 45 17.98 10.70 -25.01
N ALA A 46 17.59 11.88 -24.53
CA ALA A 46 16.21 12.21 -24.25
C ALA A 46 15.35 12.16 -25.52
N PRO A 47 14.02 11.89 -25.41
CA PRO A 47 13.13 11.76 -26.57
C PRO A 47 13.09 12.99 -27.48
N ASN A 48 13.28 14.19 -26.91
CA ASN A 48 13.32 15.47 -27.62
C ASN A 48 14.70 15.82 -28.19
N GLY A 49 15.70 14.95 -27.96
CA GLY A 49 17.08 15.19 -28.39
C GLY A 49 17.84 16.29 -27.64
N ALA A 50 17.20 16.95 -26.66
CA ALA A 50 17.74 18.14 -26.00
C ALA A 50 18.81 17.84 -24.94
N SER A 51 18.88 16.64 -24.44
CA SER A 51 19.89 16.19 -23.48
C SER A 51 20.40 14.80 -23.77
N GLU A 52 21.70 14.63 -23.53
CA GLU A 52 22.41 13.36 -23.71
C GLU A 52 23.31 13.13 -22.50
N ARG A 53 23.33 11.89 -21.98
CA ARG A 53 24.24 11.48 -20.92
C ARG A 53 25.03 10.25 -21.33
N THR A 54 26.32 10.26 -21.06
CA THR A 54 27.22 9.17 -21.35
C THR A 54 27.72 8.54 -20.07
N TYR A 55 27.62 7.22 -19.99
CA TYR A 55 28.13 6.40 -18.89
C TYR A 55 29.21 5.49 -19.41
N THR A 56 30.21 5.18 -18.58
CA THR A 56 31.30 4.32 -18.96
C THR A 56 31.38 3.15 -18.00
N ILE A 57 31.38 1.92 -18.54
CA ILE A 57 31.62 0.70 -17.82
C ILE A 57 32.99 0.16 -18.22
N ARG A 58 33.85 -0.10 -17.24
CA ARG A 58 35.14 -0.72 -17.43
C ARG A 58 35.02 -2.24 -17.22
N LEU A 59 35.18 -3.00 -18.28
CA LEU A 59 35.26 -4.46 -18.22
C LEU A 59 36.72 -4.86 -18.00
N VAL A 60 37.03 -5.40 -16.82
CA VAL A 60 38.37 -5.88 -16.49
C VAL A 60 38.35 -7.40 -16.64
N PRO A 61 39.24 -7.98 -17.49
CA PRO A 61 39.37 -9.43 -17.57
C PRO A 61 39.78 -9.99 -16.21
N GLN A 62 39.08 -11.00 -15.76
CA GLN A 62 39.52 -11.73 -14.59
C GLN A 62 40.86 -12.45 -14.95
N PRO A 63 41.96 -12.26 -14.21
CA PRO A 63 43.19 -12.98 -14.48
C PRO A 63 42.90 -14.49 -14.44
N SER A 64 43.29 -15.18 -15.48
CA SER A 64 43.26 -16.66 -15.52
C SER A 64 44.25 -17.19 -14.51
N SER A 65 43.81 -17.45 -13.28
CA SER A 65 44.59 -18.14 -12.26
C SER A 65 44.76 -19.60 -12.71
N GLY A 66 45.98 -19.94 -13.09
CA GLY A 66 46.42 -21.33 -13.22
C GLY A 66 46.15 -22.08 -11.92
N GLY A 67 45.65 -23.29 -12.03
CA GLY A 67 45.11 -24.20 -11.08
C GLY A 67 45.62 -24.13 -9.64
N SER A 68 44.76 -23.76 -8.76
CA SER A 68 44.56 -24.29 -7.43
C SER A 68 43.09 -24.09 -7.15
N GLY A 69 42.31 -25.14 -6.90
CA GLY A 69 40.85 -25.11 -6.78
C GLY A 69 40.39 -24.14 -5.72
N SER A 70 40.22 -22.88 -6.11
CA SER A 70 39.63 -21.87 -5.24
C SER A 70 38.17 -22.24 -5.01
N ALA A 71 37.85 -22.57 -3.77
CA ALA A 71 36.48 -22.95 -3.40
C ALA A 71 35.49 -21.89 -3.89
N SER A 72 34.47 -22.32 -4.64
CA SER A 72 33.40 -21.43 -5.13
C SER A 72 32.34 -21.25 -4.03
N CYS A 73 32.06 -20.01 -3.68
CA CYS A 73 31.05 -19.65 -2.70
C CYS A 73 29.83 -19.07 -3.40
N THR A 74 28.64 -19.33 -2.85
CA THR A 74 27.36 -18.77 -3.34
C THR A 74 26.85 -17.73 -2.35
N LEU A 75 26.51 -16.55 -2.86
CA LEU A 75 25.75 -15.54 -2.13
C LEU A 75 24.29 -15.64 -2.54
N THR A 76 23.42 -15.94 -1.60
CA THR A 76 21.97 -16.02 -1.79
C THR A 76 21.32 -14.76 -1.24
N PHE A 77 20.35 -14.24 -1.95
CA PHE A 77 19.56 -13.07 -1.56
C PHE A 77 18.17 -13.51 -1.12
N GLU A 78 17.93 -13.50 0.20
CA GLU A 78 16.59 -13.68 0.76
C GLU A 78 15.88 -12.34 0.78
N THR A 79 14.94 -12.16 -0.15
CA THR A 79 14.32 -10.85 -0.37
C THR A 79 13.13 -10.56 0.56
N ASN A 80 12.77 -11.49 1.45
CA ASN A 80 11.70 -11.31 2.44
C ASN A 80 10.40 -10.74 1.83
N GLY A 81 9.97 -11.31 0.71
CA GLY A 81 8.76 -10.91 -0.02
C GLY A 81 8.96 -9.79 -1.04
N GLY A 82 10.17 -9.35 -1.29
CA GLY A 82 10.53 -8.50 -2.42
C GLY A 82 10.76 -9.28 -3.72
N GLY A 83 11.00 -8.55 -4.82
CA GLY A 83 11.36 -9.13 -6.11
C GLY A 83 12.62 -10.01 -6.00
N SER A 84 12.61 -11.17 -6.66
CA SER A 84 13.70 -12.13 -6.59
C SER A 84 15.01 -11.59 -7.19
N ILE A 85 16.14 -11.89 -6.55
CA ILE A 85 17.48 -11.61 -7.04
C ILE A 85 18.21 -12.95 -7.21
N ALA A 86 18.81 -13.15 -8.37
CA ALA A 86 19.56 -14.37 -8.65
C ALA A 86 20.79 -14.52 -7.74
N ALA A 87 21.02 -15.72 -7.24
CA ALA A 87 22.19 -16.00 -6.43
C ALA A 87 23.51 -15.80 -7.22
N LEU A 88 24.53 -15.27 -6.56
CA LEU A 88 25.84 -14.99 -7.15
C LEU A 88 26.85 -16.08 -6.75
N ARG A 89 27.57 -16.64 -7.74
CA ARG A 89 28.72 -17.50 -7.49
C ARG A 89 30.02 -16.71 -7.67
N ARG A 90 30.90 -16.78 -6.69
CA ARG A 90 32.21 -16.10 -6.69
C ARG A 90 33.23 -16.97 -6.02
N SER A 91 34.51 -16.71 -6.32
CA SER A 91 35.62 -17.37 -5.63
C SER A 91 35.67 -16.98 -4.16
N ALA A 92 36.09 -17.90 -3.30
CA ALA A 92 36.33 -17.60 -1.89
C ALA A 92 37.32 -16.42 -1.74
N GLY A 93 37.04 -15.53 -0.81
CA GLY A 93 37.77 -14.27 -0.60
C GLY A 93 37.25 -13.07 -1.37
N THR A 94 36.31 -13.26 -2.32
CA THR A 94 35.71 -12.12 -3.06
C THR A 94 34.80 -11.31 -2.15
N THR A 95 34.91 -9.99 -2.18
CA THR A 95 33.98 -9.05 -1.55
C THR A 95 32.93 -8.62 -2.58
N VAL A 96 31.66 -8.76 -2.22
CA VAL A 96 30.51 -8.35 -3.03
C VAL A 96 29.93 -7.08 -2.42
N ASP A 97 29.81 -6.02 -3.22
CA ASP A 97 29.07 -4.81 -2.86
C ASP A 97 27.58 -5.08 -3.01
N LEU A 98 26.83 -4.93 -1.94
CA LEU A 98 25.38 -5.18 -1.86
C LEU A 98 24.55 -3.97 -2.26
N THR A 99 25.14 -2.77 -2.35
CA THR A 99 24.43 -1.54 -2.71
C THR A 99 23.93 -1.56 -4.15
N ALA A 100 24.54 -2.38 -5.01
CA ALA A 100 24.11 -2.60 -6.37
C ALA A 100 22.82 -3.45 -6.50
N PHE A 101 22.36 -4.06 -5.41
CA PHE A 101 21.21 -4.97 -5.39
C PHE A 101 20.09 -4.36 -4.55
N THR A 102 19.10 -3.77 -5.22
CA THR A 102 17.96 -3.13 -4.56
C THR A 102 16.68 -3.81 -5.04
N PRO A 103 16.14 -4.78 -4.28
CA PRO A 103 14.87 -5.39 -4.61
C PRO A 103 13.72 -4.38 -4.43
N ALA A 104 12.61 -4.59 -5.12
CA ALA A 104 11.38 -3.83 -4.95
C ALA A 104 10.32 -4.68 -4.26
N ARG A 105 9.53 -4.06 -3.38
CA ARG A 105 8.38 -4.68 -2.73
C ARG A 105 7.26 -3.67 -2.66
N SER A 106 6.09 -4.03 -3.21
CA SER A 106 4.93 -3.13 -3.21
C SER A 106 4.54 -2.74 -1.77
N GLY A 107 4.39 -1.44 -1.53
CA GLY A 107 4.03 -0.91 -0.20
C GLY A 107 5.19 -0.86 0.82
N TYR A 108 6.43 -1.09 0.40
CA TYR A 108 7.58 -1.07 1.30
C TYR A 108 8.78 -0.32 0.70
N VAL A 109 9.57 0.30 1.57
CA VAL A 109 10.89 0.89 1.24
C VAL A 109 11.97 -0.10 1.67
N PHE A 110 12.90 -0.38 0.76
CA PHE A 110 14.06 -1.20 1.08
C PHE A 110 14.98 -0.47 2.06
N THR A 111 15.22 -1.06 3.23
CA THR A 111 16.05 -0.46 4.27
C THR A 111 17.52 -0.88 4.21
N GLY A 112 17.81 -1.93 3.44
CA GLY A 112 19.17 -2.45 3.24
C GLY A 112 19.24 -3.97 3.38
N TRP A 113 20.46 -4.49 3.21
CA TRP A 113 20.78 -5.89 3.43
C TRP A 113 21.27 -6.13 4.84
N TYR A 114 20.97 -7.32 5.38
CA TYR A 114 21.37 -7.76 6.72
C TYR A 114 22.07 -9.11 6.63
N ALA A 115 23.08 -9.33 7.48
CA ALA A 115 23.85 -10.58 7.53
C ALA A 115 23.08 -11.71 8.22
N ASP A 116 22.05 -11.38 8.99
CA ASP A 116 21.26 -12.29 9.83
C ASP A 116 19.76 -12.21 9.54
N ARG A 117 19.06 -13.30 9.75
CA ARG A 117 17.60 -13.39 9.53
C ARG A 117 16.79 -12.52 10.49
N ALA A 118 17.34 -12.20 11.66
CA ALA A 118 16.70 -11.33 12.64
C ALA A 118 16.78 -9.84 12.27
N LEU A 119 17.49 -9.49 11.19
CA LEU A 119 17.68 -8.13 10.67
C LEU A 119 18.32 -7.20 11.71
N THR A 120 19.33 -7.68 12.43
CA THR A 120 20.04 -6.94 13.46
C THR A 120 21.37 -6.35 12.96
N GLU A 121 22.05 -7.06 12.05
CA GLU A 121 23.36 -6.67 11.50
C GLU A 121 23.21 -6.18 10.06
N LYS A 122 23.10 -4.86 9.87
CA LYS A 122 23.04 -4.25 8.54
C LYS A 122 24.40 -4.25 7.86
N VAL A 123 24.44 -4.67 6.58
CA VAL A 123 25.67 -4.77 5.80
C VAL A 123 25.51 -4.12 4.42
N THR A 124 26.58 -3.47 3.96
CA THR A 124 26.67 -2.88 2.61
C THR A 124 27.56 -3.70 1.68
N SER A 125 28.37 -4.60 2.22
CA SER A 125 29.20 -5.53 1.47
C SER A 125 29.41 -6.83 2.25
N VAL A 126 29.75 -7.91 1.54
CA VAL A 126 30.03 -9.23 2.13
C VAL A 126 31.26 -9.84 1.49
N THR A 127 32.25 -10.24 2.31
CA THR A 127 33.38 -11.06 1.86
C THR A 127 33.03 -12.54 1.95
N LEU A 128 33.01 -13.23 0.83
CA LEU A 128 32.63 -14.64 0.73
C LEU A 128 33.80 -15.58 1.11
N ARG A 129 33.88 -15.97 2.36
CA ARG A 129 34.79 -17.06 2.81
C ARG A 129 34.13 -18.43 2.72
N SER A 130 32.81 -18.48 2.71
CA SER A 130 31.94 -19.64 2.49
C SER A 130 30.64 -19.15 1.85
N SER A 131 29.77 -20.06 1.41
CA SER A 131 28.43 -19.68 0.94
C SER A 131 27.63 -19.03 2.07
N ARG A 132 26.94 -17.93 1.75
CA ARG A 132 26.18 -17.10 2.72
C ARG A 132 24.87 -16.64 2.12
N THR A 133 23.93 -16.29 3.01
CA THR A 133 22.67 -15.63 2.67
C THR A 133 22.67 -14.24 3.30
N VAL A 134 22.17 -13.25 2.56
CA VAL A 134 21.84 -11.93 3.06
C VAL A 134 20.32 -11.72 2.96
N TYR A 135 19.78 -10.97 3.90
CA TYR A 135 18.34 -10.80 4.10
C TYR A 135 17.93 -9.36 3.85
N ALA A 136 16.93 -9.15 3.02
CA ALA A 136 16.39 -7.83 2.76
C ALA A 136 15.58 -7.33 3.97
N GLY A 137 15.91 -6.14 4.44
CA GLY A 137 15.09 -5.40 5.40
C GLY A 137 14.09 -4.51 4.67
N TRP A 138 12.90 -4.39 5.24
CA TRP A 138 11.82 -3.57 4.72
C TRP A 138 11.21 -2.72 5.82
N GLN A 139 10.98 -1.48 5.50
CA GLN A 139 10.08 -0.60 6.25
C GLN A 139 8.83 -0.42 5.40
N ALA A 140 7.64 -0.49 6.02
CA ALA A 140 6.45 -0.09 5.29
C ALA A 140 6.73 1.28 4.66
N ALA A 141 6.50 1.39 3.35
CA ALA A 141 6.56 2.69 2.72
C ALA A 141 5.62 3.56 3.55
N GLU A 142 6.11 4.70 4.02
CA GLU A 142 5.19 5.78 4.33
C GLU A 142 4.49 6.01 3.00
N THR A 143 3.35 5.37 2.81
CA THR A 143 2.51 5.68 1.68
C THR A 143 2.32 7.17 1.80
N ALA A 144 2.88 7.93 0.87
CA ALA A 144 2.43 9.28 0.62
C ALA A 144 0.94 9.08 0.34
N ALA A 145 0.19 9.06 1.42
CA ALA A 145 -1.23 8.98 1.38
C ALA A 145 -1.59 10.12 0.45
N PHE A 146 -2.33 9.86 -0.52
CA PHE A 146 -2.92 10.78 -1.47
C PHE A 146 -2.47 12.24 -1.33
N ALA A 147 -2.16 12.93 -2.41
CA ALA A 147 -1.63 14.30 -2.40
C ALA A 147 -2.48 15.31 -1.60
N ASP A 148 -3.76 14.96 -1.37
CA ASP A 148 -4.75 15.74 -0.64
C ASP A 148 -4.97 15.28 0.82
N VAL A 149 -4.07 14.45 1.35
CA VAL A 149 -4.04 14.03 2.76
C VAL A 149 -2.79 14.62 3.41
N PRO A 150 -2.86 15.86 3.96
CA PRO A 150 -1.71 16.51 4.56
C PRO A 150 -1.20 15.75 5.79
N ALA A 151 0.13 15.73 5.94
CA ALA A 151 0.75 15.22 7.15
C ALA A 151 0.26 15.99 8.38
N GLY A 152 -0.02 15.28 9.48
CA GLY A 152 -0.56 15.85 10.71
C GLY A 152 -2.07 16.13 10.68
N SER A 153 -2.78 15.88 9.57
CA SER A 153 -4.23 15.97 9.56
C SER A 153 -4.87 14.90 10.45
N TYR A 154 -6.02 15.20 11.08
CA TYR A 154 -6.69 14.29 12.02
C TYR A 154 -7.11 12.95 11.40
N PHE A 155 -7.22 12.90 10.08
CA PHE A 155 -7.59 11.71 9.30
C PHE A 155 -6.39 10.99 8.68
N GLU A 156 -5.17 11.53 8.75
CA GLU A 156 -4.00 10.94 8.09
C GLU A 156 -3.78 9.48 8.47
N GLN A 157 -3.71 9.20 9.78
CA GLN A 157 -3.51 7.83 10.26
C GLN A 157 -4.64 6.88 9.87
N ALA A 158 -5.89 7.40 9.89
CA ALA A 158 -7.05 6.61 9.51
C ALA A 158 -7.07 6.29 8.01
N VAL A 159 -6.69 7.24 7.16
CA VAL A 159 -6.59 7.03 5.70
C VAL A 159 -5.45 6.06 5.39
N ARG A 160 -4.29 6.21 6.03
CA ARG A 160 -3.16 5.28 5.89
C ARG A 160 -3.59 3.85 6.23
N TRP A 161 -4.17 3.67 7.41
CA TRP A 161 -4.70 2.37 7.82
C TRP A 161 -5.72 1.81 6.82
N ALA A 162 -6.61 2.66 6.32
CA ALA A 162 -7.64 2.22 5.37
C ALA A 162 -7.07 1.74 4.04
N VAL A 163 -5.97 2.33 3.57
CA VAL A 163 -5.23 1.87 2.39
C VAL A 163 -4.52 0.55 2.67
N GLU A 164 -3.77 0.48 3.77
CA GLU A 164 -3.01 -0.72 4.17
C GLU A 164 -3.88 -1.96 4.37
N ASN A 165 -5.14 -1.75 4.81
CA ASN A 165 -6.10 -2.83 5.05
C ASN A 165 -7.12 -3.01 3.90
N GLY A 166 -6.90 -2.37 2.75
CA GLY A 166 -7.76 -2.54 1.57
C GLY A 166 -9.16 -1.94 1.72
N VAL A 167 -9.39 -1.09 2.73
CA VAL A 167 -10.69 -0.42 2.96
C VAL A 167 -10.98 0.59 1.86
N THR A 168 -9.93 1.27 1.38
CA THR A 168 -10.01 2.23 0.28
C THR A 168 -8.77 2.20 -0.60
N THR A 169 -8.95 2.54 -1.87
CA THR A 169 -7.87 2.81 -2.84
C THR A 169 -7.85 4.28 -3.27
N GLY A 170 -8.61 5.14 -2.58
CA GLY A 170 -8.79 6.53 -2.98
C GLY A 170 -10.04 6.75 -3.85
N MET A 171 -10.19 7.96 -4.33
CA MET A 171 -11.10 8.32 -5.42
C MET A 171 -10.39 8.20 -6.77
N THR A 172 -9.07 8.46 -6.76
CA THR A 172 -8.12 8.20 -7.84
C THR A 172 -6.87 7.61 -7.23
N ASP A 173 -5.89 7.24 -8.04
CA ASP A 173 -4.58 6.72 -7.57
C ASP A 173 -3.81 7.75 -6.72
N THR A 174 -4.13 9.05 -6.83
CA THR A 174 -3.41 10.14 -6.16
C THR A 174 -4.25 10.96 -5.20
N LEU A 175 -5.59 10.77 -5.17
CA LEU A 175 -6.52 11.58 -4.38
C LEU A 175 -7.47 10.71 -3.56
N PHE A 176 -7.58 11.03 -2.27
CA PHE A 176 -8.57 10.44 -1.35
C PHE A 176 -9.87 11.25 -1.30
N VAL A 177 -9.79 12.55 -1.50
CA VAL A 177 -10.86 13.56 -1.39
C VAL A 177 -11.50 13.56 0.00
N PRO A 178 -10.71 13.83 1.08
CA PRO A 178 -11.14 13.69 2.47
C PRO A 178 -12.32 14.58 2.86
N ASN A 179 -12.44 15.75 2.23
CA ASN A 179 -13.47 16.74 2.54
C ASN A 179 -14.77 16.56 1.74
N ALA A 180 -14.82 15.67 0.77
CA ALA A 180 -16.06 15.37 0.06
C ALA A 180 -17.06 14.65 0.96
N GLY A 181 -18.34 14.94 0.77
CA GLY A 181 -19.42 14.21 1.43
C GLY A 181 -19.34 12.71 1.06
N CYS A 182 -19.41 11.85 2.07
CA CYS A 182 -19.39 10.42 1.85
C CYS A 182 -20.81 9.89 1.65
N THR A 183 -21.03 9.19 0.55
CA THR A 183 -22.35 8.59 0.30
C THR A 183 -22.59 7.37 1.17
N ARG A 184 -23.88 7.00 1.34
CA ARG A 184 -24.26 5.80 2.10
C ARG A 184 -23.65 4.52 1.48
N ALA A 185 -23.59 4.44 0.16
CA ALA A 185 -22.93 3.35 -0.55
C ALA A 185 -21.43 3.27 -0.22
N GLN A 186 -20.73 4.40 -0.23
CA GLN A 186 -19.32 4.47 0.14
C GLN A 186 -19.10 4.09 1.62
N ALA A 187 -19.92 4.63 2.52
CA ALA A 187 -19.81 4.35 3.95
C ALA A 187 -19.96 2.85 4.27
N VAL A 188 -20.98 2.20 3.71
CA VAL A 188 -21.21 0.77 3.89
C VAL A 188 -20.12 -0.05 3.23
N THR A 189 -19.59 0.37 2.07
CA THR A 189 -18.47 -0.31 1.40
C THR A 189 -17.19 -0.24 2.22
N PHE A 190 -16.87 0.92 2.82
CA PHE A 190 -15.72 1.04 3.72
C PHE A 190 -15.87 0.12 4.94
N LEU A 191 -17.06 0.07 5.53
CA LEU A 191 -17.33 -0.78 6.68
C LEU A 191 -17.21 -2.27 6.34
N TRP A 192 -17.78 -2.69 5.22
CA TRP A 192 -17.69 -4.06 4.72
C TRP A 192 -16.25 -4.48 4.45
N ARG A 193 -15.47 -3.61 3.79
CA ARG A 193 -14.03 -3.85 3.54
C ARG A 193 -13.23 -3.90 4.84
N ALA A 194 -13.52 -3.02 5.79
CA ALA A 194 -12.89 -3.04 7.11
C ALA A 194 -13.18 -4.33 7.89
N ALA A 195 -14.31 -4.99 7.61
CA ALA A 195 -14.67 -6.31 8.13
C ALA A 195 -14.04 -7.49 7.34
N GLY A 196 -13.11 -7.23 6.40
CA GLY A 196 -12.45 -8.24 5.58
C GLY A 196 -13.24 -8.67 4.35
N SER A 197 -14.21 -7.88 3.91
CA SER A 197 -15.04 -8.14 2.71
C SER A 197 -15.74 -9.51 2.72
N PRO A 198 -16.43 -9.89 3.81
CA PRO A 198 -17.08 -11.20 3.88
C PRO A 198 -18.15 -11.35 2.80
N GLU A 199 -18.18 -12.50 2.15
CA GLU A 199 -19.16 -12.78 1.10
C GLU A 199 -20.56 -12.92 1.70
N PRO A 200 -21.56 -12.13 1.26
CA PRO A 200 -22.93 -12.26 1.76
C PRO A 200 -23.57 -13.56 1.28
N LYS A 201 -24.42 -14.18 2.10
CA LYS A 201 -25.13 -15.42 1.77
C LYS A 201 -26.09 -15.23 0.59
N SER A 202 -26.62 -14.02 0.42
CA SER A 202 -27.50 -13.65 -0.67
C SER A 202 -27.21 -12.24 -1.13
N VAL A 203 -27.21 -12.05 -2.44
CA VAL A 203 -27.14 -10.71 -3.07
C VAL A 203 -28.53 -10.19 -3.48
N LEU A 204 -29.59 -10.97 -3.20
CA LEU A 204 -30.97 -10.52 -3.43
C LEU A 204 -31.34 -9.50 -2.36
N LEU A 205 -31.54 -8.28 -2.79
CA LEU A 205 -31.88 -7.14 -1.94
C LEU A 205 -33.31 -6.66 -2.21
N PRO A 206 -34.02 -6.18 -1.17
CA PRO A 206 -35.36 -5.60 -1.35
C PRO A 206 -35.29 -4.19 -1.97
N PHE A 207 -34.11 -3.66 -2.24
CA PHE A 207 -33.90 -2.26 -2.63
C PHE A 207 -33.85 -2.10 -4.14
N ALA A 208 -34.83 -1.42 -4.70
CA ALA A 208 -34.93 -1.15 -6.14
C ALA A 208 -33.80 -0.23 -6.65
N ASP A 209 -33.17 0.55 -5.77
CA ASP A 209 -32.11 1.49 -6.06
C ASP A 209 -30.68 0.92 -5.84
N VAL A 210 -30.56 -0.41 -5.67
CA VAL A 210 -29.29 -1.10 -5.55
C VAL A 210 -29.15 -2.11 -6.69
N PRO A 211 -28.61 -1.70 -7.86
CA PRO A 211 -28.37 -2.61 -8.96
C PRO A 211 -27.40 -3.74 -8.58
N ALA A 212 -27.71 -4.98 -8.97
CA ALA A 212 -26.90 -6.15 -8.61
C ALA A 212 -25.42 -6.04 -9.06
N GLY A 213 -25.15 -5.33 -10.17
CA GLY A 213 -23.80 -5.10 -10.69
C GLY A 213 -23.08 -3.89 -10.08
N SER A 214 -23.67 -3.17 -9.13
CA SER A 214 -23.01 -2.01 -8.51
C SER A 214 -21.86 -2.45 -7.59
N TYR A 215 -20.82 -1.62 -7.49
CA TYR A 215 -19.63 -1.90 -6.65
C TYR A 215 -19.97 -2.08 -5.15
N TYR A 216 -21.12 -1.56 -4.74
CA TYR A 216 -21.59 -1.60 -3.35
C TYR A 216 -22.65 -2.68 -3.09
N ALA A 217 -23.10 -3.42 -4.12
CA ALA A 217 -24.19 -4.39 -3.95
C ALA A 217 -23.89 -5.44 -2.88
N LYS A 218 -22.69 -6.04 -2.91
CA LYS A 218 -22.24 -7.02 -1.89
C LYS A 218 -22.14 -6.39 -0.49
N ALA A 219 -21.63 -5.17 -0.40
CA ALA A 219 -21.50 -4.46 0.86
C ALA A 219 -22.88 -4.16 1.49
N VAL A 220 -23.84 -3.76 0.66
CA VAL A 220 -25.23 -3.53 1.11
C VAL A 220 -25.88 -4.85 1.53
N ALA A 221 -25.70 -5.92 0.75
CA ALA A 221 -26.23 -7.24 1.08
C ALA A 221 -25.71 -7.75 2.43
N TRP A 222 -24.39 -7.67 2.63
CA TRP A 222 -23.75 -7.99 3.91
C TRP A 222 -24.30 -7.14 5.07
N ALA A 223 -24.48 -5.84 4.84
CA ALA A 223 -24.96 -4.94 5.87
C ALA A 223 -26.44 -5.22 6.24
N VAL A 224 -27.26 -5.64 5.28
CA VAL A 224 -28.65 -6.08 5.55
C VAL A 224 -28.66 -7.41 6.32
N GLU A 225 -27.88 -8.38 5.88
CA GLU A 225 -27.79 -9.70 6.50
C GLU A 225 -27.35 -9.62 7.96
N ASN A 226 -26.42 -8.72 8.27
CA ASN A 226 -25.90 -8.50 9.62
C ASN A 226 -26.69 -7.46 10.44
N GLY A 227 -27.87 -7.03 9.96
CA GLY A 227 -28.73 -6.10 10.68
C GLY A 227 -28.17 -4.68 10.79
N ILE A 228 -27.10 -4.35 10.07
CA ILE A 228 -26.44 -3.03 10.11
C ILE A 228 -27.35 -1.96 9.52
N THR A 229 -28.05 -2.29 8.44
CA THR A 229 -29.00 -1.38 7.80
C THR A 229 -30.29 -2.11 7.39
N LYS A 230 -31.39 -1.37 7.38
CA LYS A 230 -32.68 -1.79 6.81
C LYS A 230 -33.11 -0.91 5.63
N GLY A 231 -32.14 -0.11 5.08
CA GLY A 231 -32.45 0.91 4.10
C GLY A 231 -32.94 2.23 4.73
N VAL A 232 -33.43 3.13 3.89
CA VAL A 232 -34.16 4.34 4.30
C VAL A 232 -35.68 4.08 4.28
N SER A 233 -36.09 3.07 3.54
CA SER A 233 -37.43 2.47 3.53
C SER A 233 -37.33 0.98 3.25
N GLY A 234 -38.48 0.27 3.25
CA GLY A 234 -38.50 -1.17 2.92
C GLY A 234 -38.01 -1.51 1.51
N THR A 235 -38.00 -0.54 0.60
CA THR A 235 -37.66 -0.75 -0.83
C THR A 235 -36.52 0.13 -1.33
N LEU A 236 -35.95 1.02 -0.50
CA LEU A 236 -34.91 1.96 -0.89
C LEU A 236 -33.75 1.96 0.11
N PHE A 237 -32.52 1.89 -0.41
CA PHE A 237 -31.28 2.07 0.36
C PHE A 237 -30.77 3.50 0.33
N ALA A 238 -31.05 4.27 -0.72
CA ALA A 238 -30.53 5.60 -1.03
C ALA A 238 -28.98 5.63 -1.14
N PRO A 239 -28.38 4.88 -2.08
CA PRO A 239 -26.93 4.71 -2.17
C PRO A 239 -26.16 6.03 -2.37
N ASN A 240 -26.74 6.96 -3.11
CA ASN A 240 -26.11 8.23 -3.47
C ASN A 240 -26.38 9.36 -2.44
N ALA A 241 -27.26 9.15 -1.48
CA ALA A 241 -27.46 10.11 -0.40
C ALA A 241 -26.22 10.18 0.50
N THR A 242 -25.87 11.38 0.96
CA THR A 242 -24.76 11.55 1.91
C THR A 242 -25.12 10.91 3.26
N CYS A 243 -24.14 10.26 3.88
CA CYS A 243 -24.31 9.62 5.18
C CYS A 243 -24.21 10.64 6.31
N THR A 244 -25.18 10.69 7.20
CA THR A 244 -25.13 11.57 8.38
C THR A 244 -24.28 10.94 9.48
N ARG A 245 -23.90 11.78 10.47
CA ARG A 245 -23.13 11.33 11.65
C ARG A 245 -23.92 10.30 12.46
N ALA A 246 -25.23 10.51 12.64
CA ALA A 246 -26.10 9.54 13.31
C ALA A 246 -26.13 8.19 12.56
N GLN A 247 -26.21 8.22 11.24
CA GLN A 247 -26.26 7.01 10.42
C GLN A 247 -24.95 6.22 10.52
N ILE A 248 -23.78 6.86 10.38
CA ILE A 248 -22.51 6.13 10.42
C ILE A 248 -22.22 5.52 11.79
N VAL A 249 -22.47 6.24 12.90
CA VAL A 249 -22.24 5.64 14.23
C VAL A 249 -23.23 4.51 14.51
N THR A 250 -24.46 4.59 13.98
CA THR A 250 -25.43 3.50 14.06
C THR A 250 -24.98 2.28 13.28
N PHE A 251 -24.40 2.46 12.08
CA PHE A 251 -23.82 1.35 11.30
C PHE A 251 -22.66 0.70 12.02
N LEU A 252 -21.76 1.48 12.60
CA LEU A 252 -20.62 0.99 13.37
C LEU A 252 -21.07 0.20 14.60
N TRP A 253 -21.98 0.75 15.38
CA TRP A 253 -22.53 0.11 16.57
C TRP A 253 -23.21 -1.22 16.26
N ARG A 254 -24.02 -1.27 15.21
CA ARG A 254 -24.69 -2.49 14.76
C ARG A 254 -23.71 -3.51 14.19
N ALA A 255 -22.66 -3.06 13.48
CA ALA A 255 -21.62 -3.95 12.99
C ALA A 255 -20.89 -4.67 14.12
N GLN A 256 -20.86 -4.07 15.30
CA GLN A 256 -20.33 -4.68 16.53
C GLN A 256 -21.43 -5.34 17.38
N GLN A 257 -22.53 -5.76 16.76
CA GLN A 257 -23.64 -6.49 17.40
C GLN A 257 -24.35 -5.69 18.51
N SER A 258 -24.38 -4.37 18.35
CA SER A 258 -25.13 -3.46 19.22
C SER A 258 -24.78 -3.62 20.71
N PRO A 259 -23.51 -3.47 21.11
CA PRO A 259 -23.12 -3.63 22.51
C PRO A 259 -23.84 -2.60 23.42
N ALA A 260 -24.00 -2.94 24.69
CA ALA A 260 -24.65 -2.05 25.65
C ALA A 260 -23.92 -0.71 25.75
N SER A 261 -24.66 0.37 25.53
CA SER A 261 -24.10 1.73 25.52
C SER A 261 -23.67 2.20 26.91
N GLY A 262 -24.55 2.17 27.86
CA GLY A 262 -24.30 2.55 29.28
C GLY A 262 -23.65 3.92 29.48
N GLY A 263 -24.03 4.65 30.50
CA GLY A 263 -23.47 5.95 30.87
C GLY A 263 -24.39 7.12 30.63
N ALA A 264 -24.00 8.31 31.11
CA ALA A 264 -24.74 9.55 30.92
C ALA A 264 -24.52 10.06 29.47
N ASN A 265 -25.57 10.63 28.86
CA ASN A 265 -25.47 11.27 27.58
C ASN A 265 -24.64 12.57 27.69
N PRO A 266 -23.48 12.68 27.01
CA PRO A 266 -22.66 13.87 27.06
C PRO A 266 -23.13 14.97 26.10
N PHE A 267 -24.14 14.71 25.25
CA PHE A 267 -24.56 15.61 24.16
C PHE A 267 -25.98 16.13 24.35
N VAL A 268 -26.13 17.43 24.30
CA VAL A 268 -27.43 18.11 24.48
C VAL A 268 -28.34 17.97 23.25
N ASP A 269 -27.79 17.69 22.08
CA ASP A 269 -28.49 17.55 20.80
C ASP A 269 -28.80 16.08 20.43
N VAL A 270 -28.61 15.14 21.36
CA VAL A 270 -28.94 13.72 21.18
C VAL A 270 -30.10 13.35 22.10
N ARG A 271 -31.27 13.22 21.50
CA ARG A 271 -32.51 12.92 22.24
C ARG A 271 -32.58 11.46 22.63
N ALA A 272 -33.11 11.16 23.82
CA ALA A 272 -33.19 9.78 24.34
C ALA A 272 -34.13 8.87 23.52
N ASP A 273 -35.08 9.42 22.78
CA ASP A 273 -35.99 8.70 21.89
C ASP A 273 -35.46 8.52 20.45
N ALA A 274 -34.26 9.02 20.17
CA ALA A 274 -33.69 8.91 18.83
C ALA A 274 -33.18 7.50 18.53
N TYR A 275 -33.38 7.02 17.30
CA TYR A 275 -32.94 5.68 16.86
C TYR A 275 -31.43 5.44 16.99
N TYR A 276 -30.65 6.49 17.06
CA TYR A 276 -29.20 6.48 17.18
C TYR A 276 -28.71 6.73 18.61
N TYR A 277 -29.58 6.88 19.58
CA TYR A 277 -29.22 7.24 20.96
C TYR A 277 -28.14 6.32 21.53
N ASP A 278 -28.42 5.02 21.60
CA ASP A 278 -27.48 4.04 22.13
C ASP A 278 -26.19 3.95 21.35
N ALA A 279 -26.26 4.07 20.01
CA ALA A 279 -25.09 4.06 19.16
C ALA A 279 -24.16 5.26 19.43
N VAL A 280 -24.73 6.44 19.68
CA VAL A 280 -23.96 7.67 19.99
C VAL A 280 -23.32 7.55 21.37
N LEU A 281 -24.05 7.05 22.39
CA LEU A 281 -23.51 6.84 23.72
C LEU A 281 -22.37 5.80 23.71
N TRP A 282 -22.56 4.70 22.98
CA TRP A 282 -21.51 3.71 22.78
C TRP A 282 -20.28 4.35 22.10
N ALA A 283 -20.47 5.10 21.01
CA ALA A 283 -19.38 5.71 20.28
C ALA A 283 -18.60 6.75 21.11
N ALA A 284 -19.27 7.47 21.99
CA ALA A 284 -18.64 8.39 22.94
C ALA A 284 -17.83 7.64 23.99
N LYS A 285 -18.41 6.61 24.60
CA LYS A 285 -17.78 5.77 25.62
C LYS A 285 -16.52 5.07 25.10
N GLU A 286 -16.57 4.49 23.90
CA GLU A 286 -15.45 3.78 23.27
C GLU A 286 -14.42 4.70 22.61
N GLY A 287 -14.62 6.04 22.68
CA GLY A 287 -13.70 7.00 22.07
C GLY A 287 -13.74 7.02 20.55
N VAL A 288 -14.78 6.44 19.94
CA VAL A 288 -15.01 6.48 18.49
C VAL A 288 -15.30 7.92 18.07
N THR A 289 -16.04 8.65 18.88
CA THR A 289 -16.33 10.07 18.67
C THR A 289 -16.22 10.87 19.97
N SER A 290 -15.80 12.13 19.86
CA SER A 290 -15.88 13.14 20.94
C SER A 290 -16.93 14.22 20.67
N GLY A 291 -17.78 14.02 19.65
CA GLY A 291 -18.71 15.05 19.20
C GLY A 291 -18.11 15.98 18.14
N THR A 292 -18.82 17.08 17.89
CA THR A 292 -18.38 18.19 17.04
C THR A 292 -18.05 19.44 17.86
N GLY A 293 -18.47 19.46 19.12
CA GLY A 293 -18.17 20.47 20.13
C GLY A 293 -18.11 19.80 21.50
N SER A 294 -17.93 20.60 22.55
CA SER A 294 -17.80 20.10 23.93
C SER A 294 -19.02 19.33 24.43
N VAL A 295 -20.22 19.69 23.94
CA VAL A 295 -21.51 19.11 24.36
C VAL A 295 -22.42 18.80 23.17
N THR A 296 -21.91 18.81 21.94
CA THR A 296 -22.72 18.59 20.73
C THR A 296 -22.17 17.44 19.90
N PHE A 297 -23.07 16.59 19.41
CA PHE A 297 -22.76 15.47 18.49
C PHE A 297 -23.04 15.82 17.02
N SER A 298 -24.02 16.67 16.77
CA SER A 298 -24.52 17.08 15.44
C SER A 298 -25.02 15.88 14.58
N PRO A 299 -26.07 15.18 15.02
CA PRO A 299 -26.52 13.92 14.42
C PRO A 299 -26.86 14.01 12.94
N ASP A 300 -27.47 15.12 12.52
CA ASP A 300 -27.99 15.29 11.15
C ASP A 300 -26.96 15.87 10.17
N VAL A 301 -25.79 16.29 10.67
CA VAL A 301 -24.72 16.79 9.81
C VAL A 301 -24.14 15.63 9.01
N THR A 302 -23.95 15.85 7.70
CA THR A 302 -23.34 14.87 6.81
C THR A 302 -21.86 14.69 7.11
N CYS A 303 -21.38 13.46 7.02
CA CYS A 303 -19.97 13.15 7.21
C CYS A 303 -19.18 13.26 5.91
N THR A 304 -17.97 13.77 6.03
CA THR A 304 -16.98 13.68 4.96
C THR A 304 -16.34 12.30 4.92
N ARG A 305 -15.67 11.99 3.82
CA ARG A 305 -14.93 10.71 3.65
C ARG A 305 -13.85 10.55 4.73
N GLY A 306 -13.11 11.63 5.03
CA GLY A 306 -12.09 11.64 6.09
C GLY A 306 -12.67 11.36 7.46
N GLN A 307 -13.85 11.94 7.77
CA GLN A 307 -14.54 11.68 9.03
C GLN A 307 -15.00 10.22 9.15
N ILE A 308 -15.63 9.67 8.11
CA ILE A 308 -16.12 8.28 8.12
C ILE A 308 -14.99 7.29 8.32
N VAL A 309 -13.90 7.42 7.55
CA VAL A 309 -12.73 6.54 7.71
C VAL A 309 -12.12 6.68 9.10
N THR A 310 -12.09 7.88 9.68
CA THR A 310 -11.61 8.11 11.05
C THR A 310 -12.49 7.41 12.09
N LEU A 311 -13.81 7.45 11.94
CA LEU A 311 -14.73 6.76 12.84
C LEU A 311 -14.57 5.25 12.76
N ILE A 312 -14.44 4.68 11.54
CA ILE A 312 -14.16 3.25 11.33
C ILE A 312 -12.82 2.88 11.97
N TYR A 313 -11.77 3.68 11.74
CA TYR A 313 -10.45 3.44 12.30
C TYR A 313 -10.45 3.41 13.83
N ARG A 314 -11.20 4.31 14.46
CA ARG A 314 -11.30 4.38 15.92
C ARG A 314 -12.11 3.22 16.49
N SER A 315 -13.19 2.82 15.81
CA SER A 315 -14.05 1.72 16.28
C SER A 315 -13.35 0.36 16.31
N ARG A 316 -12.28 0.16 15.52
CA ARG A 316 -11.52 -1.11 15.49
C ARG A 316 -10.80 -1.45 16.80
N LYS A 317 -10.55 -0.45 17.66
CA LYS A 317 -9.90 -0.67 18.97
C LYS A 317 -10.82 -1.36 19.99
N SER A 318 -12.10 -1.47 19.64
CA SER A 318 -13.14 -2.09 20.46
C SER A 318 -13.47 -3.52 20.00
N ILE A 319 -12.67 -4.09 19.07
CA ILE A 319 -12.76 -5.47 18.56
C ILE A 319 -11.68 -6.32 19.19
#